data_36e81cae3a05e14b1aca1bc39d3b98f0
#
_entry.id   36e81cae3a05e14b1aca1bc39d3b98f0
#
_cell.length_a   1.000
_cell.length_b   1.000
_cell.length_c   1.000
_cell.angle_alpha   90.00
_cell.angle_beta   90.00
_cell.angle_gamma   90.00
#
_symmetry.space_group_name_H-M   'P 1'
#
loop_
_entity.id
_entity.type
_entity.pdbx_description
1 polymer ?
#
loop_
_entity_poly.entity_id
_entity_poly.type
_entity_poly.pdbx_seq_one_letter_code
_entity_poly.pdbx_strand_id
1 'polypeptide(L)'
;MQRNLATKSFRTAVQLTIVGVVLALGATCLAQSDDPAAGASVLSGARCSNHTLFGNYGYSAEGQVLPAPGLALPFTSTATVHFDGQGAVSWVEHTVIGGVQQGADWTPASGSYIVKSDCTGSMAVVTPNSPVPLNIFFSIVEQGKQFYTVVNGHAISGVWTRIN
;
A
#
# COMPACT_ATOMS: atom_id res chain seq x y z
N MET A 1 -12.88 -14.56 -48.59
CA MET A 1 -12.89 -15.96 -48.10
C MET A 1 -13.30 -15.91 -46.63
N GLN A 2 -14.59 -16.15 -46.39
CA GLN A 2 -15.19 -16.23 -45.05
C GLN A 2 -15.06 -17.68 -44.57
N ARG A 3 -14.66 -17.87 -43.33
CA ARG A 3 -14.84 -19.14 -42.61
C ARG A 3 -15.53 -18.89 -41.28
N ASN A 4 -16.81 -19.17 -41.27
CA ASN A 4 -17.62 -19.37 -40.05
C ASN A 4 -17.16 -20.64 -39.34
N LEU A 5 -16.97 -20.58 -38.04
CA LEU A 5 -16.88 -21.76 -37.19
C LEU A 5 -17.87 -21.62 -36.02
N ALA A 6 -18.71 -22.61 -35.94
CA ALA A 6 -19.91 -22.73 -35.16
C ALA A 6 -19.65 -22.97 -33.68
N THR A 7 -20.52 -22.37 -32.89
CA THR A 7 -20.86 -22.63 -31.50
C THR A 7 -21.26 -24.09 -31.26
N LYS A 8 -20.65 -24.75 -30.26
CA LYS A 8 -21.20 -25.97 -29.64
C LYS A 8 -21.45 -25.70 -28.16
N SER A 9 -22.75 -25.60 -27.87
CA SER A 9 -23.32 -25.65 -26.52
C SER A 9 -23.25 -27.07 -25.98
N PHE A 10 -22.69 -27.27 -24.80
CA PHE A 10 -22.85 -28.48 -24.02
C PHE A 10 -23.59 -28.15 -22.72
N ARG A 11 -24.89 -28.45 -22.73
CA ARG A 11 -25.71 -28.56 -21.51
C ARG A 11 -25.63 -29.99 -21.03
N THR A 12 -25.16 -30.21 -19.83
CA THR A 12 -25.39 -31.48 -19.13
C THR A 12 -25.99 -31.14 -17.77
N ALA A 13 -27.29 -31.45 -17.67
CA ALA A 13 -28.03 -31.47 -16.42
C ALA A 13 -27.79 -32.82 -15.75
N VAL A 14 -27.36 -32.81 -14.49
CA VAL A 14 -27.41 -33.97 -13.60
C VAL A 14 -28.27 -33.59 -12.40
N GLN A 15 -29.50 -34.06 -12.39
CA GLN A 15 -30.35 -34.14 -11.19
C GLN A 15 -29.92 -35.39 -10.40
N LEU A 16 -29.60 -35.20 -9.14
CA LEU A 16 -29.56 -36.29 -8.18
C LEU A 16 -30.43 -35.93 -6.99
N THR A 17 -31.60 -36.57 -6.95
CA THR A 17 -32.54 -36.61 -5.82
C THR A 17 -32.03 -37.60 -4.81
N ILE A 18 -31.74 -37.19 -3.57
CA ILE A 18 -31.59 -38.09 -2.44
C ILE A 18 -32.60 -37.63 -1.36
N VAL A 19 -33.58 -38.49 -1.12
CA VAL A 19 -34.52 -38.47 0.01
C VAL A 19 -33.84 -39.26 1.14
N GLY A 20 -33.85 -38.73 2.36
CA GLY A 20 -33.36 -39.52 3.49
C GLY A 20 -33.39 -38.81 4.83
N VAL A 21 -34.50 -38.94 5.51
CA VAL A 21 -34.68 -39.20 6.96
C VAL A 21 -34.17 -38.18 7.98
N VAL A 22 -35.14 -37.60 8.65
CA VAL A 22 -35.11 -36.81 9.89
C VAL A 22 -34.63 -37.66 11.07
N LEU A 23 -33.68 -37.18 11.83
CA LEU A 23 -33.49 -37.50 13.25
C LEU A 23 -33.13 -36.21 13.98
N ALA A 24 -34.10 -35.73 14.75
CA ALA A 24 -33.92 -34.60 15.66
C ALA A 24 -33.13 -35.04 16.88
N LEU A 25 -31.98 -34.43 17.08
CA LEU A 25 -31.30 -34.40 18.40
C LEU A 25 -30.88 -32.95 18.60
N GLY A 26 -31.53 -32.31 19.59
CA GLY A 26 -31.25 -30.98 19.99
C GLY A 26 -29.83 -30.84 20.57
N ALA A 27 -29.02 -30.05 19.89
CA ALA A 27 -27.83 -29.44 20.46
C ALA A 27 -27.97 -27.95 20.25
N THR A 28 -28.17 -27.21 21.33
CA THR A 28 -28.08 -25.76 21.37
C THR A 28 -26.63 -25.39 21.06
N CYS A 29 -26.30 -25.27 19.79
CA CYS A 29 -25.09 -24.58 19.35
C CYS A 29 -25.31 -23.09 19.62
N LEU A 30 -24.60 -22.58 20.60
CA LEU A 30 -24.32 -21.15 20.71
C LEU A 30 -23.71 -20.71 19.38
N ALA A 31 -24.45 -19.93 18.63
CA ALA A 31 -23.95 -19.29 17.43
C ALA A 31 -22.81 -18.35 17.88
N GLN A 32 -21.59 -18.80 17.70
CA GLN A 32 -20.46 -17.88 17.60
C GLN A 32 -20.67 -17.12 16.31
N SER A 33 -21.05 -15.87 16.45
CA SER A 33 -20.98 -14.91 15.36
C SER A 33 -19.50 -14.76 15.02
N ASP A 34 -19.07 -15.43 13.96
CA ASP A 34 -17.80 -15.14 13.31
C ASP A 34 -17.95 -13.75 12.66
N ASP A 35 -17.71 -12.72 13.47
CA ASP A 35 -17.58 -11.35 12.99
C ASP A 35 -16.17 -11.23 12.39
N PRO A 36 -16.02 -11.12 11.05
CA PRO A 36 -14.71 -11.01 10.42
C PRO A 36 -14.01 -9.68 10.71
N ALA A 37 -14.60 -8.81 11.55
CA ALA A 37 -14.03 -7.54 11.97
C ALA A 37 -13.18 -7.62 13.26
N ALA A 38 -13.07 -8.79 13.92
CA ALA A 38 -12.34 -8.91 15.20
C ALA A 38 -10.82 -9.03 15.07
N GLY A 39 -10.25 -8.88 13.88
CA GLY A 39 -8.80 -9.00 13.63
C GLY A 39 -7.97 -7.73 13.84
N ALA A 40 -8.53 -6.59 14.22
CA ALA A 40 -7.82 -5.32 14.27
C ALA A 40 -7.67 -4.73 15.70
N SER A 41 -7.63 -5.56 16.72
CA SER A 41 -7.33 -5.09 18.10
C SER A 41 -5.83 -5.15 18.42
N VAL A 42 -5.00 -4.67 17.54
CA VAL A 42 -3.57 -4.56 17.81
C VAL A 42 -3.22 -3.09 17.89
N LEU A 43 -2.97 -2.61 19.07
CA LEU A 43 -2.42 -1.32 19.50
C LEU A 43 -3.39 -0.46 20.34
N SER A 44 -3.95 -1.06 21.39
CA SER A 44 -4.53 -0.30 22.52
C SER A 44 -3.43 0.47 23.26
N GLY A 45 -3.04 1.65 22.75
CA GLY A 45 -2.09 2.49 23.49
C GLY A 45 -1.53 3.69 22.75
N ALA A 46 -1.10 3.55 21.52
CA ALA A 46 -0.50 4.65 20.79
C ALA A 46 -1.53 5.30 19.85
N ARG A 47 -2.00 6.50 20.20
CA ARG A 47 -2.76 7.33 19.26
C ARG A 47 -1.77 8.14 18.44
N CYS A 48 -1.62 7.77 17.16
CA CYS A 48 -0.82 8.54 16.23
C CYS A 48 -1.59 9.76 15.71
N SER A 49 -0.86 10.75 15.24
CA SER A 49 -1.36 11.95 14.57
C SER A 49 -0.27 12.46 13.62
N ASN A 50 -0.54 13.50 12.85
CA ASN A 50 0.49 14.11 11.99
C ASN A 50 1.74 14.49 12.77
N HIS A 51 1.60 14.91 14.03
CA HIS A 51 2.72 15.28 14.91
C HIS A 51 3.63 14.08 15.24
N THR A 52 3.17 12.85 15.09
CA THR A 52 4.00 11.65 15.27
C THR A 52 5.14 11.61 14.25
N LEU A 53 4.93 12.18 13.05
CA LEU A 53 5.95 12.37 12.02
C LEU A 53 6.41 13.84 12.01
N PHE A 54 7.18 14.24 13.02
CA PHE A 54 7.78 15.57 13.09
C PHE A 54 9.31 15.46 13.02
N GLY A 55 9.97 16.33 12.24
CA GLY A 55 11.43 16.42 12.14
C GLY A 55 12.00 15.79 10.87
N ASN A 56 13.27 15.45 10.90
CA ASN A 56 14.02 14.98 9.74
C ASN A 56 14.13 13.44 9.72
N TYR A 57 14.09 12.88 8.51
CA TYR A 57 14.18 11.44 8.24
C TYR A 57 15.14 11.18 7.09
N GLY A 58 15.90 10.09 7.21
CA GLY A 58 16.56 9.46 6.09
C GLY A 58 15.61 8.46 5.44
N TYR A 59 15.59 8.42 4.13
CA TYR A 59 14.73 7.57 3.35
C TYR A 59 15.54 6.68 2.41
N SER A 60 15.17 5.42 2.32
CA SER A 60 15.65 4.49 1.30
C SER A 60 14.46 3.71 0.73
N ALA A 61 14.39 3.62 -0.58
CA ALA A 61 13.37 2.83 -1.27
C ALA A 61 13.95 2.07 -2.45
N GLU A 62 13.35 0.91 -2.70
CA GLU A 62 13.70 0.04 -3.82
C GLU A 62 12.47 -0.66 -4.37
N GLY A 63 12.59 -1.21 -5.57
CA GLY A 63 11.52 -1.96 -6.20
C GLY A 63 11.47 -1.80 -7.70
N GLN A 64 10.28 -1.66 -8.25
CA GLN A 64 10.04 -1.50 -9.68
C GLN A 64 8.99 -0.43 -9.97
N VAL A 65 9.31 0.48 -10.86
CA VAL A 65 8.32 1.35 -11.52
C VAL A 65 7.60 0.55 -12.58
N LEU A 66 6.27 0.65 -12.62
CA LEU A 66 5.40 -0.03 -13.57
C LEU A 66 4.74 1.03 -14.48
N PRO A 67 5.43 1.54 -15.52
CA PRO A 67 4.91 2.65 -16.33
C PRO A 67 3.83 2.22 -17.32
N ALA A 68 3.75 0.93 -17.63
CA ALA A 68 2.73 0.35 -18.49
C ALA A 68 2.56 -1.15 -18.19
N PRO A 69 1.43 -1.78 -18.57
CA PRO A 69 1.24 -3.22 -18.44
C PRO A 69 2.37 -4.01 -19.07
N GLY A 70 2.98 -4.91 -18.31
CA GLY A 70 4.09 -5.77 -18.78
C GLY A 70 5.48 -5.09 -18.79
N LEU A 71 5.58 -3.82 -18.43
CA LEU A 71 6.86 -3.11 -18.33
C LEU A 71 7.18 -2.83 -16.85
N ALA A 72 8.31 -3.34 -16.37
CA ALA A 72 8.82 -3.13 -15.02
C ALA A 72 10.26 -2.66 -15.11
N LEU A 73 10.56 -1.51 -14.52
CA LEU A 73 11.90 -0.92 -14.49
C LEU A 73 12.43 -0.93 -13.06
N PRO A 74 13.64 -1.43 -12.80
CA PRO A 74 14.27 -1.35 -11.48
C PRO A 74 14.27 0.10 -10.97
N PHE A 75 13.99 0.26 -9.68
CA PHE A 75 13.94 1.55 -9.01
C PHE A 75 14.75 1.50 -7.73
N THR A 76 15.57 2.52 -7.51
CA THR A 76 16.22 2.79 -6.22
C THR A 76 16.22 4.30 -5.96
N SER A 77 15.97 4.69 -4.71
CA SER A 77 15.99 6.09 -4.31
C SER A 77 16.47 6.26 -2.87
N THR A 78 17.12 7.37 -2.60
CA THR A 78 17.44 7.83 -1.25
C THR A 78 17.11 9.31 -1.12
N ALA A 79 16.74 9.75 0.10
CA ALA A 79 16.39 11.14 0.35
C ALA A 79 16.66 11.56 1.79
N THR A 80 16.79 12.88 1.98
CA THR A 80 16.61 13.55 3.28
C THR A 80 15.27 14.27 3.26
N VAL A 81 14.44 14.00 4.25
CA VAL A 81 13.03 14.40 4.29
C VAL A 81 12.73 15.16 5.56
N HIS A 82 11.92 16.19 5.46
CA HIS A 82 11.41 16.98 6.58
C HIS A 82 9.87 16.89 6.64
N PHE A 83 9.36 16.52 7.82
CA PHE A 83 7.94 16.55 8.17
C PHE A 83 7.68 17.68 9.16
N ASP A 84 6.72 18.54 8.90
CA ASP A 84 6.37 19.69 9.77
C ASP A 84 5.53 19.31 10.99
N GLY A 85 5.03 18.08 11.08
CA GLY A 85 4.12 17.62 12.12
C GLY A 85 2.67 18.09 11.95
N GLN A 86 2.35 18.85 10.92
CA GLN A 86 1.03 19.41 10.66
C GLN A 86 0.38 18.87 9.38
N GLY A 87 1.15 18.24 8.52
CA GLY A 87 0.65 17.62 7.29
C GLY A 87 1.41 18.01 6.03
N ALA A 88 2.45 18.81 6.12
CA ALA A 88 3.33 19.11 5.00
C ALA A 88 4.65 18.33 5.10
N VAL A 89 5.13 17.88 3.94
CA VAL A 89 6.39 17.16 3.79
C VAL A 89 7.20 17.75 2.64
N SER A 90 8.51 17.79 2.82
CA SER A 90 9.46 18.20 1.78
C SER A 90 10.73 17.36 1.86
N TRP A 91 11.37 17.12 0.72
CA TRP A 91 12.63 16.38 0.68
C TRP A 91 13.51 16.75 -0.50
N VAL A 92 14.73 16.27 -0.46
CA VAL A 92 15.63 16.20 -1.60
C VAL A 92 15.99 14.73 -1.81
N GLU A 93 15.86 14.25 -3.05
CA GLU A 93 16.05 12.84 -3.40
C GLU A 93 17.06 12.64 -4.53
N HIS A 94 17.72 11.49 -4.50
CA HIS A 94 18.47 10.95 -5.64
C HIS A 94 17.81 9.66 -6.08
N THR A 95 17.33 9.60 -7.32
CA THR A 95 16.54 8.50 -7.85
C THR A 95 17.16 7.94 -9.12
N VAL A 96 17.20 6.61 -9.22
CA VAL A 96 17.66 5.85 -10.39
C VAL A 96 16.56 4.89 -10.84
N ILE A 97 16.18 4.96 -12.12
CA ILE A 97 15.19 4.07 -12.74
C ILE A 97 15.80 3.40 -13.96
N GLY A 98 15.76 2.06 -14.01
CA GLY A 98 16.35 1.30 -15.12
C GLY A 98 17.85 1.52 -15.30
N GLY A 99 18.55 1.88 -14.22
CA GLY A 99 19.97 2.21 -14.26
C GLY A 99 20.28 3.66 -14.69
N VAL A 100 19.25 4.49 -14.92
CA VAL A 100 19.41 5.88 -15.35
C VAL A 100 18.99 6.82 -14.21
N GLN A 101 19.88 7.76 -13.87
CA GLN A 101 19.58 8.83 -12.91
C GLN A 101 18.43 9.69 -13.42
N GLN A 102 17.52 10.06 -12.52
CA GLN A 102 16.36 10.89 -12.81
C GLN A 102 16.61 12.34 -12.35
N GLY A 103 16.69 13.25 -13.32
CA GLY A 103 16.89 14.67 -13.04
C GLY A 103 18.29 15.04 -12.54
N ALA A 104 18.36 16.06 -11.66
CA ALA A 104 19.60 16.50 -11.02
C ALA A 104 20.10 15.51 -9.96
N ASP A 105 21.34 15.69 -9.48
CA ASP A 105 21.92 14.86 -8.43
C ASP A 105 21.04 14.80 -7.17
N TRP A 106 20.45 15.94 -6.81
CA TRP A 106 19.47 16.06 -5.74
C TRP A 106 18.25 16.85 -6.23
N THR A 107 17.14 16.16 -6.36
CA THR A 107 15.91 16.70 -6.89
C THR A 107 14.95 17.04 -5.74
N PRO A 108 14.44 18.29 -5.63
CA PRO A 108 13.48 18.64 -4.59
C PRO A 108 12.10 18.03 -4.88
N ALA A 109 11.41 17.63 -3.82
CA ALA A 109 10.04 17.17 -3.86
C ALA A 109 9.29 17.71 -2.64
N SER A 110 7.96 17.83 -2.75
CA SER A 110 7.12 18.27 -1.65
C SER A 110 5.71 17.68 -1.77
N GLY A 111 4.98 17.72 -0.66
CA GLY A 111 3.64 17.16 -0.64
C GLY A 111 2.92 17.36 0.68
N SER A 112 1.83 16.63 0.82
CA SER A 112 1.04 16.58 2.05
C SER A 112 0.90 15.16 2.55
N TYR A 113 0.67 15.01 3.87
CA TYR A 113 0.45 13.71 4.48
C TYR A 113 -0.65 13.76 5.55
N ILE A 114 -1.24 12.61 5.82
CA ILE A 114 -2.22 12.41 6.89
C ILE A 114 -1.87 11.14 7.65
N VAL A 115 -1.82 11.25 8.97
CA VAL A 115 -1.64 10.13 9.91
C VAL A 115 -2.95 9.86 10.63
N LYS A 116 -3.41 8.61 10.60
CA LYS A 116 -4.58 8.15 11.34
C LYS A 116 -4.20 7.71 12.76
N SER A 117 -5.21 7.62 13.63
CA SER A 117 -5.00 7.22 15.04
C SER A 117 -4.52 5.78 15.22
N ASP A 118 -4.67 4.93 14.21
CA ASP A 118 -4.16 3.56 14.17
C ASP A 118 -2.70 3.45 13.68
N CYS A 119 -2.01 4.59 13.55
CA CYS A 119 -0.64 4.69 13.06
C CYS A 119 -0.44 4.31 11.58
N THR A 120 -1.52 4.21 10.80
CA THR A 120 -1.44 4.17 9.34
C THR A 120 -1.57 5.57 8.76
N GLY A 121 -1.17 5.74 7.51
CA GLY A 121 -1.32 7.02 6.84
C GLY A 121 -1.09 6.96 5.35
N SER A 122 -1.21 8.12 4.73
CA SER A 122 -0.90 8.30 3.31
C SER A 122 -0.28 9.66 3.06
N MET A 123 0.47 9.78 1.97
CA MET A 123 1.00 11.05 1.49
C MET A 123 0.85 11.14 -0.02
N ALA A 124 0.66 12.37 -0.49
CA ALA A 124 0.64 12.72 -1.89
C ALA A 124 1.81 13.67 -2.17
N VAL A 125 2.72 13.26 -3.05
CA VAL A 125 3.99 13.94 -3.27
C VAL A 125 4.16 14.30 -4.73
N VAL A 126 4.56 15.54 -4.98
CA VAL A 126 4.92 16.04 -6.29
C VAL A 126 6.45 16.09 -6.39
N THR A 127 6.98 15.44 -7.40
CA THR A 127 8.39 15.51 -7.78
C THR A 127 8.49 15.98 -9.24
N PRO A 128 9.51 16.74 -9.64
CA PRO A 128 9.69 17.14 -11.04
C PRO A 128 9.80 15.97 -12.03
N ASN A 129 10.12 14.79 -11.51
CA ASN A 129 10.30 13.57 -12.31
C ASN A 129 9.01 12.77 -12.53
N SER A 130 7.87 13.21 -11.93
CA SER A 130 6.57 12.55 -12.10
C SER A 130 5.52 13.55 -12.59
N PRO A 131 4.80 13.25 -13.68
CA PRO A 131 3.75 14.12 -14.20
C PRO A 131 2.49 14.17 -13.32
N VAL A 132 2.37 13.22 -12.38
CA VAL A 132 1.26 13.09 -11.44
C VAL A 132 1.79 12.90 -10.03
N PRO A 133 1.05 13.31 -8.99
CA PRO A 133 1.46 13.08 -7.61
C PRO A 133 1.62 11.58 -7.33
N LEU A 134 2.69 11.22 -6.64
CA LEU A 134 2.89 9.89 -6.10
C LEU A 134 2.02 9.71 -4.86
N ASN A 135 1.18 8.69 -4.86
CA ASN A 135 0.38 8.31 -3.71
C ASN A 135 1.11 7.20 -2.95
N ILE A 136 1.52 7.51 -1.73
CA ILE A 136 2.34 6.64 -0.88
C ILE A 136 1.53 6.31 0.36
N PHE A 137 1.41 5.03 0.69
CA PHE A 137 0.78 4.54 1.93
C PHE A 137 1.85 4.09 2.90
N PHE A 138 1.60 4.27 4.20
CA PHE A 138 2.60 3.94 5.21
C PHE A 138 2.00 3.42 6.52
N SER A 139 2.84 2.71 7.27
CA SER A 139 2.59 2.30 8.66
C SER A 139 3.75 2.75 9.54
N ILE A 140 3.42 3.42 10.66
CA ILE A 140 4.38 3.97 11.60
C ILE A 140 4.70 2.91 12.66
N VAL A 141 5.98 2.76 12.96
CA VAL A 141 6.50 1.90 14.02
C VAL A 141 7.41 2.70 14.95
N GLU A 142 7.78 2.11 16.09
CA GLU A 142 8.72 2.71 17.04
C GLU A 142 8.38 4.17 17.42
N GLN A 143 7.08 4.46 17.62
CA GLN A 143 6.60 5.78 18.01
C GLN A 143 7.03 6.91 17.05
N GLY A 144 7.08 6.64 15.76
CA GLY A 144 7.48 7.59 14.73
C GLY A 144 8.98 7.70 14.51
N LYS A 145 9.80 6.85 15.12
CA LYS A 145 11.24 6.77 14.81
C LYS A 145 11.48 6.12 13.45
N GLN A 146 10.60 5.21 13.06
CA GLN A 146 10.66 4.52 11.78
C GLN A 146 9.25 4.33 11.20
N PHE A 147 9.13 4.26 9.89
CA PHE A 147 7.92 3.84 9.21
C PHE A 147 8.24 3.19 7.85
N TYR A 148 7.34 2.34 7.40
CA TYR A 148 7.43 1.60 6.15
C TYR A 148 6.42 2.14 5.14
N THR A 149 6.80 2.17 3.88
CA THR A 149 5.97 2.71 2.80
C THR A 149 5.81 1.76 1.64
N VAL A 150 4.69 1.93 0.91
CA VAL A 150 4.48 1.38 -0.42
C VAL A 150 3.94 2.47 -1.34
N VAL A 151 4.34 2.45 -2.59
CA VAL A 151 3.88 3.41 -3.61
C VAL A 151 2.73 2.79 -4.40
N ASN A 152 1.57 3.46 -4.41
CA ASN A 152 0.41 2.98 -5.14
C ASN A 152 0.68 2.97 -6.66
N GLY A 153 0.27 1.88 -7.33
CA GLY A 153 0.47 1.70 -8.77
C GLY A 153 1.87 1.22 -9.18
N HIS A 154 2.78 1.01 -8.21
CA HIS A 154 4.14 0.53 -8.43
C HIS A 154 4.50 -0.59 -7.44
N ALA A 155 5.50 -1.39 -7.74
CA ALA A 155 6.06 -2.39 -6.84
C ALA A 155 7.28 -1.79 -6.10
N ILE A 156 7.06 -0.68 -5.37
CA ILE A 156 8.10 0.05 -4.65
C ILE A 156 7.76 0.04 -3.16
N SER A 157 8.74 -0.30 -2.34
CA SER A 157 8.70 -0.18 -0.88
C SER A 157 9.85 0.68 -0.37
N GLY A 158 9.67 1.28 0.81
CA GLY A 158 10.70 2.10 1.42
C GLY A 158 10.70 2.05 2.93
N VAL A 159 11.84 2.37 3.50
CA VAL A 159 12.06 2.51 4.94
C VAL A 159 12.50 3.94 5.23
N TRP A 160 11.89 4.53 6.23
CA TRP A 160 12.14 5.88 6.68
C TRP A 160 12.57 5.84 8.14
N THR A 161 13.71 6.44 8.44
CA THR A 161 14.28 6.45 9.80
C THR A 161 14.57 7.88 10.22
N ARG A 162 14.11 8.26 11.43
CA ARG A 162 14.34 9.59 11.97
C ARG A 162 15.84 9.84 12.15
N ILE A 163 16.28 10.99 11.69
CA ILE A 163 17.63 11.51 11.88
C ILE A 163 17.58 12.47 13.09
N ASN A 164 18.47 12.26 14.03
CA ASN A 164 18.61 13.13 15.22
C ASN A 164 19.31 14.45 14.86
#